data_6fa7496565559306141faf07bf3e29bd
#
_entry.id   6fa7496565559306141faf07bf3e29bd
#
_cell.length_a   1.000
_cell.length_b   1.000
_cell.length_c   1.000
_cell.angle_alpha   90.00
_cell.angle_beta   90.00
_cell.angle_gamma   90.00
#
_symmetry.space_group_name_H-M   'P 1'
#
loop_
_entity.id
_entity.type
_entity.pdbx_description
1 polymer ?
#
loop_
_entity_poly.entity_id
_entity_poly.type
_entity_poly.pdbx_seq_one_letter_code
_entity_poly.pdbx_strand_id
1 'polypeptide(L)'
;VAAAGLWTWRPLGRVEVTGDSMAPTLEPGDRLLVLRRAPARVGDMVAVADPRLPSRTLVKRVAGWGPSGLTVLGDNPAASTDSRALGPLGRDAVRGRAFYRYFPDSRRGLL
;
A
#
# COMPACT_ATOMS: atom_id res chain seq x y z
N VAL A 1 12.66 27.62 2.61
CA VAL A 1 11.53 27.49 1.68
C VAL A 1 11.82 26.42 0.64
N ALA A 2 12.97 26.48 -0.01
CA ALA A 2 13.37 25.46 -0.98
C ALA A 2 13.49 24.07 -0.32
N ALA A 3 13.99 24.04 0.91
CA ALA A 3 14.08 22.78 1.68
C ALA A 3 12.70 22.21 1.97
N ALA A 4 11.72 23.06 2.32
CA ALA A 4 10.36 22.60 2.55
C ALA A 4 9.74 22.02 1.27
N GLY A 5 9.97 22.63 0.11
CA GLY A 5 9.54 22.11 -1.18
C GLY A 5 10.15 20.77 -1.51
N LEU A 6 11.44 20.61 -1.22
CA LEU A 6 12.13 19.34 -1.43
C LEU A 6 11.55 18.22 -0.55
N TRP A 7 11.18 18.54 0.69
CA TRP A 7 10.57 17.56 1.60
C TRP A 7 9.26 16.99 1.05
N THR A 8 8.42 17.84 0.46
CA THR A 8 7.13 17.39 -0.09
C THR A 8 7.29 16.55 -1.36
N TRP A 9 8.47 16.58 -1.98
CA TRP A 9 8.73 15.88 -3.24
C TRP A 9 9.56 14.62 -3.09
N ARG A 10 9.71 14.10 -1.88
CA ARG A 10 10.43 12.85 -1.69
C ARG A 10 9.71 11.71 -2.42
N PRO A 11 10.40 11.02 -3.33
CA PRO A 11 9.77 9.95 -4.12
C PRO A 11 9.55 8.68 -3.30
N LEU A 12 10.33 8.46 -2.24
CA LEU A 12 10.25 7.24 -1.45
C LEU A 12 9.56 7.48 -0.13
N GLY A 13 8.65 6.59 0.20
CA GLY A 13 8.06 6.48 1.52
C GLY A 13 8.34 5.13 2.12
N ARG A 14 7.96 4.96 3.38
CA ARG A 14 8.10 3.70 4.11
C ARG A 14 6.78 3.34 4.75
N VAL A 15 6.51 2.04 4.83
CA VAL A 15 5.34 1.54 5.53
C VAL A 15 5.71 0.24 6.23
N GLU A 16 5.18 0.06 7.43
CA GLU A 16 5.30 -1.20 8.15
C GLU A 16 3.99 -1.97 8.04
N VAL A 17 4.08 -3.25 7.75
CA VAL A 17 2.92 -4.13 7.69
C VAL A 17 2.49 -4.45 9.12
N THR A 18 1.19 -4.20 9.44
CA THR A 18 0.66 -4.38 10.81
C THR A 18 -0.46 -5.38 10.80
N GLY A 19 -0.75 -6.22 10.16
CA GLY A 19 -1.83 -7.22 10.21
C GLY A 19 -1.53 -8.37 9.28
N ASP A 20 -2.45 -9.30 9.22
CA ASP A 20 -2.28 -10.53 8.46
C ASP A 20 -2.96 -10.48 7.09
N SER A 21 -3.46 -9.34 6.66
CA SER A 21 -4.28 -9.25 5.45
C SER A 21 -3.52 -9.61 4.17
N MET A 22 -2.20 -9.50 4.17
CA MET A 22 -1.35 -9.82 3.02
C MET A 22 -0.52 -11.08 3.24
N ALA A 23 -0.74 -11.81 4.32
CA ALA A 23 -0.03 -13.06 4.57
C ALA A 23 -0.46 -14.13 3.55
N PRO A 24 0.44 -15.01 3.13
CA PRO A 24 1.85 -15.11 3.54
C PRO A 24 2.81 -14.25 2.71
N THR A 25 2.32 -13.48 1.75
CA THR A 25 3.16 -12.65 0.88
C THR A 25 3.91 -11.60 1.70
N LEU A 26 3.18 -10.91 2.57
CA LEU A 26 3.74 -9.99 3.55
C LEU A 26 3.30 -10.44 4.94
N GLU A 27 4.20 -10.32 5.90
CA GLU A 27 3.92 -10.67 7.28
C GLU A 27 3.95 -9.44 8.17
N PRO A 28 3.23 -9.43 9.30
CA PRO A 28 3.33 -8.34 10.26
C PRO A 28 4.78 -8.07 10.66
N GLY A 29 5.16 -6.79 10.69
CA GLY A 29 6.53 -6.38 10.97
C GLY A 29 7.40 -6.20 9.75
N ASP A 30 6.97 -6.67 8.58
CA ASP A 30 7.68 -6.37 7.34
C ASP A 30 7.70 -4.87 7.11
N ARG A 31 8.82 -4.35 6.62
CA ARG A 31 8.96 -2.94 6.29
C ARG A 31 9.25 -2.78 4.81
N LEU A 32 8.47 -1.92 4.19
CA LEU A 32 8.43 -1.78 2.74
C LEU A 32 8.82 -0.37 2.33
N LEU A 33 9.51 -0.29 1.19
CA LEU A 33 9.67 0.97 0.48
C LEU A 33 8.50 1.16 -0.48
N VAL A 34 7.99 2.37 -0.50
CA VAL A 34 6.85 2.77 -1.32
C VAL A 34 7.31 3.87 -2.26
N LEU A 35 7.09 3.68 -3.54
CA LEU A 35 7.37 4.70 -4.54
C LEU A 35 6.13 5.60 -4.66
N ARG A 36 6.24 6.80 -4.14
CA ARG A 36 5.14 7.77 -4.11
C ARG A 36 4.79 8.19 -5.52
N ARG A 37 3.49 8.36 -5.76
CA ARG A 37 2.96 8.84 -7.05
C ARG A 37 3.24 7.92 -8.22
N ALA A 38 3.80 6.74 -7.99
CA ALA A 38 3.92 5.75 -9.04
C ALA A 38 2.54 5.19 -9.36
N PRO A 39 2.23 4.98 -10.64
CA PRO A 39 0.97 4.34 -11.00
C PRO A 39 0.97 2.91 -10.47
N ALA A 40 -0.15 2.50 -9.91
CA ALA A 40 -0.35 1.13 -9.46
C ALA A 40 -1.17 0.40 -10.51
N ARG A 41 -0.67 -0.75 -10.94
CA ARG A 41 -1.32 -1.60 -11.93
C ARG A 41 -1.93 -2.82 -11.25
N VAL A 42 -2.87 -3.45 -11.93
CA VAL A 42 -3.43 -4.72 -11.45
C VAL A 42 -2.30 -5.70 -11.13
N GLY A 43 -2.35 -6.27 -9.94
CA GLY A 43 -1.33 -7.18 -9.43
C GLY A 43 -0.27 -6.52 -8.57
N ASP A 44 -0.12 -5.21 -8.62
CA ASP A 44 0.84 -4.49 -7.77
C ASP A 44 0.36 -4.40 -6.34
N MET A 45 1.30 -4.32 -5.40
CA MET A 45 0.99 -3.96 -4.02
C MET A 45 0.98 -2.45 -3.91
N VAL A 46 -0.03 -1.92 -3.25
CA VAL A 46 -0.25 -0.48 -3.13
C VAL A 46 -0.45 -0.10 -1.67
N ALA A 47 0.14 1.02 -1.29
CA ALA A 47 -0.11 1.64 0.00
C ALA A 47 -1.26 2.63 -0.17
N VAL A 48 -2.30 2.47 0.62
CA VAL A 48 -3.50 3.31 0.54
C VAL A 48 -3.90 3.81 1.92
N ALA A 49 -4.52 4.98 1.97
CA ALA A 49 -5.12 5.47 3.21
C ALA A 49 -6.37 4.65 3.52
N ASP A 50 -6.51 4.27 4.79
CA ASP A 50 -7.73 3.59 5.25
C ASP A 50 -8.87 4.62 5.27
N PRO A 51 -9.95 4.40 4.52
CA PRO A 51 -11.06 5.37 4.49
C PRO A 51 -11.74 5.55 5.86
N ARG A 52 -11.61 4.57 6.74
CA ARG A 52 -12.17 4.63 8.10
C ARG A 52 -11.29 5.45 9.05
N LEU A 53 -10.00 5.54 8.76
CA LEU A 53 -9.02 6.27 9.56
C LEU A 53 -7.88 6.71 8.61
N PRO A 54 -8.01 7.87 7.95
CA PRO A 54 -7.09 8.27 6.89
C PRO A 54 -5.62 8.39 7.31
N SER A 55 -5.34 8.53 8.60
CA SER A 55 -3.96 8.52 9.11
C SER A 55 -3.32 7.14 9.08
N ARG A 56 -4.13 6.08 8.93
CA ARG A 56 -3.63 4.71 8.83
C ARG A 56 -3.37 4.37 7.37
N THR A 57 -2.23 3.75 7.10
CA THR A 57 -1.90 3.24 5.77
C THR A 57 -2.10 1.73 5.74
N LEU A 58 -2.81 1.27 4.74
CA LEU A 58 -3.00 -0.16 4.47
C LEU A 58 -2.15 -0.54 3.27
N VAL A 59 -1.68 -1.79 3.24
CA VAL A 59 -1.02 -2.36 2.06
C VAL A 59 -1.93 -3.46 1.52
N LYS A 60 -2.28 -3.35 0.26
CA LYS A 60 -3.21 -4.27 -0.41
C LYS A 60 -2.73 -4.53 -1.83
N ARG A 61 -3.36 -5.49 -2.50
CA ARG A 61 -3.08 -5.79 -3.90
C ARG A 61 -4.12 -5.14 -4.79
N VAL A 62 -3.67 -4.52 -5.86
CA VAL A 62 -4.58 -3.94 -6.86
C VAL A 62 -5.27 -5.05 -7.62
N ALA A 63 -6.60 -5.07 -7.58
CA ALA A 63 -7.41 -6.02 -8.30
C ALA A 63 -8.02 -5.41 -9.57
N GLY A 64 -8.22 -4.09 -9.61
CA GLY A 64 -8.74 -3.43 -10.78
C GLY A 64 -8.91 -1.93 -10.61
N TRP A 65 -9.07 -1.27 -11.73
CA TRP A 65 -9.45 0.14 -11.82
C TRP A 65 -10.79 0.24 -12.55
N GLY A 66 -11.65 1.10 -12.09
CA GLY A 66 -12.93 1.33 -12.72
C GLY A 66 -13.41 2.76 -12.53
N PRO A 67 -14.63 3.08 -13.06
CA PRO A 67 -15.19 4.43 -12.91
C PRO A 67 -15.35 4.87 -11.46
N SER A 68 -15.59 3.91 -10.56
CA SER A 68 -15.78 4.18 -9.13
C SER A 68 -14.48 4.21 -8.35
N GLY A 69 -13.34 3.93 -8.98
CA GLY A 69 -12.03 3.97 -8.33
C GLY A 69 -11.27 2.67 -8.39
N LEU A 70 -10.37 2.51 -7.42
CA LEU A 70 -9.45 1.40 -7.30
C LEU A 70 -10.05 0.30 -6.45
N THR A 71 -10.08 -0.92 -6.98
CA THR A 71 -10.43 -2.10 -6.20
C THR A 71 -9.17 -2.74 -5.67
N VAL A 72 -9.10 -2.93 -4.36
CA VAL A 72 -7.95 -3.56 -3.70
C VAL A 72 -8.40 -4.77 -2.91
N LEU A 73 -7.56 -5.79 -2.85
CA LEU A 73 -7.81 -7.02 -2.11
C LEU A 73 -6.60 -7.38 -1.27
N GLY A 74 -6.84 -7.96 -0.11
CA GLY A 74 -5.78 -8.60 0.67
C GLY A 74 -5.53 -10.00 0.16
N ASP A 75 -4.27 -10.43 0.19
CA ASP A 75 -3.89 -11.77 -0.22
C ASP A 75 -4.43 -12.85 0.74
N ASN A 76 -4.78 -12.45 1.96
CA ASN A 76 -5.39 -13.34 2.95
C ASN A 76 -6.85 -12.92 3.18
N PRO A 77 -7.80 -13.48 2.44
CA PRO A 77 -9.21 -13.05 2.52
C PRO A 77 -9.82 -13.19 3.90
N ALA A 78 -9.40 -14.20 4.67
CA ALA A 78 -9.94 -14.46 6.00
C ALA A 78 -9.59 -13.37 7.01
N ALA A 79 -8.52 -12.61 6.75
CA ALA A 79 -8.03 -11.57 7.67
C ALA A 79 -7.98 -10.19 7.03
N SER A 80 -8.64 -9.99 5.88
CA SER A 80 -8.54 -8.74 5.14
C SER A 80 -9.80 -7.91 5.23
N THR A 81 -9.64 -6.63 5.55
CA THR A 81 -10.65 -5.61 5.28
C THR A 81 -10.19 -4.82 4.07
N ASP A 82 -10.90 -4.95 2.97
CA ASP A 82 -10.52 -4.39 1.68
C ASP A 82 -11.76 -3.96 0.89
N SER A 83 -11.65 -3.82 -0.43
CA SER A 83 -12.76 -3.34 -1.24
C SER A 83 -14.02 -4.20 -1.17
N ARG A 84 -13.92 -5.46 -0.74
CA ARG A 84 -15.11 -6.29 -0.49
C ARG A 84 -15.99 -5.73 0.62
N ALA A 85 -15.39 -5.05 1.60
CA ALA A 85 -16.10 -4.40 2.71
C ALA A 85 -16.16 -2.88 2.55
N LEU A 86 -15.09 -2.28 2.02
CA LEU A 86 -14.94 -0.82 1.96
C LEU A 86 -15.43 -0.22 0.65
N GLY A 87 -15.64 -1.05 -0.37
CA GLY A 87 -15.90 -0.58 -1.72
C GLY A 87 -14.64 -0.06 -2.42
N PRO A 88 -14.78 0.46 -3.65
CA PRO A 88 -13.66 1.04 -4.38
C PRO A 88 -13.08 2.26 -3.65
N LEU A 89 -11.77 2.44 -3.77
CA LEU A 89 -11.06 3.57 -3.17
C LEU A 89 -10.80 4.64 -4.22
N GLY A 90 -10.92 5.92 -3.82
CA GLY A 90 -10.59 7.03 -4.70
C GLY A 90 -9.09 7.11 -4.96
N ARG A 91 -8.72 7.79 -6.04
CA ARG A 91 -7.32 7.98 -6.42
C ARG A 91 -6.52 8.72 -5.34
N ASP A 92 -7.16 9.64 -4.64
CA ASP A 92 -6.55 10.41 -3.56
C ASP A 92 -6.20 9.57 -2.34
N ALA A 93 -6.77 8.37 -2.21
CA ALA A 93 -6.40 7.43 -1.15
C ALA A 93 -5.06 6.74 -1.44
N VAL A 94 -4.59 6.73 -2.68
CA VAL A 94 -3.36 6.02 -3.06
C VAL A 94 -2.15 6.81 -2.58
N ARG A 95 -1.29 6.15 -1.79
CA ARG A 95 -0.05 6.74 -1.28
C ARG A 95 1.14 6.39 -2.16
N GLY A 96 1.09 5.27 -2.86
CA GLY A 96 2.13 4.83 -3.77
C GLY A 96 2.18 3.33 -3.94
N ARG A 97 3.11 2.88 -4.77
CA ARG A 97 3.32 1.46 -5.05
C ARG A 97 4.42 0.91 -4.15
N ALA A 98 4.13 -0.15 -3.39
CA ALA A 98 5.13 -0.86 -2.61
C ALA A 98 5.95 -1.74 -3.56
N PHE A 99 7.27 -1.63 -3.51
CA PHE A 99 8.11 -2.32 -4.49
C PHE A 99 9.27 -3.09 -3.89
N TYR A 100 9.63 -2.86 -2.64
CA TYR A 100 10.77 -3.52 -2.02
C TYR A 100 10.54 -3.69 -0.53
N ARG A 101 10.84 -4.89 -0.01
CA ARG A 101 10.86 -5.15 1.43
C ARG A 101 12.30 -5.01 1.91
N TYR A 102 12.52 -4.06 2.82
CA TYR A 102 13.87 -3.80 3.34
C TYR A 102 14.11 -4.37 4.72
N PHE A 103 13.08 -4.88 5.37
CA PHE A 103 13.17 -5.49 6.69
C PHE A 103 12.09 -6.57 6.81
N PRO A 104 12.31 -7.72 7.44
CA PRO A 104 13.59 -8.16 8.06
C PRO A 104 14.61 -8.58 7.00
N ASP A 105 15.88 -8.62 7.41
CA ASP A 105 16.97 -8.99 6.49
C ASP A 105 16.77 -10.35 5.83
N SER A 106 16.24 -11.32 6.59
CA SER A 106 16.00 -12.67 6.07
C SER A 106 14.99 -12.72 4.93
N ARG A 107 14.21 -11.66 4.72
CA ARG A 107 13.13 -11.63 3.73
C ARG A 107 13.23 -10.44 2.80
N ARG A 108 14.37 -9.77 2.74
CA ARG A 108 14.61 -8.62 1.87
C ARG A 108 14.46 -8.99 0.41
N GLY A 109 13.90 -8.09 -0.38
CA GLY A 109 13.80 -8.29 -1.81
C GLY A 109 12.69 -7.49 -2.46
N LEU A 110 12.67 -7.56 -3.78
CA LEU A 110 11.63 -6.94 -4.61
C LEU A 110 10.30 -7.64 -4.37
N LEU A 111 9.26 -6.84 -4.41
CA LEU A 111 7.89 -7.33 -4.28
C LEU A 111 7.25 -7.61 -5.62
#